data_7755d370f6fb25ce64a94bab99084ff3
#
_entry.id   7755d370f6fb25ce64a94bab99084ff3
#
_cell.length_a   1.000
_cell.length_b   1.000
_cell.length_c   1.000
_cell.angle_alpha   90.00
_cell.angle_beta   90.00
_cell.angle_gamma   90.00
#
_symmetry.space_group_name_H-M   'P 1'
#
loop_
_entity.id
_entity.type
_entity.pdbx_description
1 polymer ?
#
loop_
_entity_poly.entity_id
_entity_poly.type
_entity_poly.pdbx_seq_one_letter_code
_entity_poly.pdbx_strand_id
1 'polypeptide(L)'
;MHPELEKQFLDNIPSIEDYGKALGIQMQKINPEMKLIIEPGALLVANAMSFACKVAAIKKNGPTNLTICTGSKYNIKPTLHAKQMPFTRIGEEVESQFNNIQISGYTCKEDDILIDSYSGPLAVGDVLLFDNLGAYVTVFKPPFIEPDFAIYSAHQGNLTSVRRQQTLSDILMGFDC
;
A
#
# COMPACT_ATOMS: atom_id res chain seq x y z
N MET A 1 -6.38 9.06 -8.56
CA MET A 1 -5.12 8.39 -9.01
C MET A 1 -4.43 9.29 -10.01
N HIS A 2 -3.11 9.44 -9.97
CA HIS A 2 -2.40 10.24 -10.96
C HIS A 2 -2.52 9.53 -12.32
N PRO A 3 -2.92 10.23 -13.43
CA PRO A 3 -3.21 9.57 -14.71
C PRO A 3 -2.04 8.74 -15.27
N GLU A 4 -0.80 9.13 -15.01
CA GLU A 4 0.38 8.38 -15.44
C GLU A 4 0.58 7.08 -14.63
N LEU A 5 0.21 7.07 -13.33
CA LEU A 5 0.25 5.85 -12.51
C LEU A 5 -0.83 4.86 -12.95
N GLU A 6 -2.01 5.36 -13.25
CA GLU A 6 -3.12 4.55 -13.78
C GLU A 6 -2.71 3.89 -15.10
N LYS A 7 -2.11 4.65 -16.01
CA LYS A 7 -1.60 4.15 -17.28
C LYS A 7 -0.49 3.12 -17.10
N GLN A 8 0.44 3.34 -16.17
CA GLN A 8 1.55 2.41 -15.89
C GLN A 8 1.06 1.07 -15.31
N PHE A 9 -0.07 1.06 -14.59
CA PHE A 9 -0.63 -0.15 -13.99
C PHE A 9 -1.70 -0.84 -14.85
N LEU A 10 -2.35 -0.12 -15.77
CA LEU A 10 -3.47 -0.68 -16.53
C LEU A 10 -3.11 -1.08 -17.96
N ASP A 11 -2.15 -0.42 -18.61
CA ASP A 11 -1.96 -0.56 -20.06
C ASP A 11 -1.28 -1.85 -20.52
N ASN A 12 -0.65 -2.66 -19.66
CA ASN A 12 0.08 -3.86 -20.10
C ASN A 12 0.21 -4.96 -19.04
N ILE A 13 -0.74 -5.12 -18.14
CA ILE A 13 -0.73 -6.27 -17.22
C ILE A 13 -1.47 -7.43 -17.89
N PRO A 14 -0.78 -8.53 -18.26
CA PRO A 14 -1.43 -9.71 -18.80
C PRO A 14 -2.42 -10.27 -17.78
N SER A 15 -3.56 -10.79 -18.25
CA SER A 15 -4.48 -11.52 -17.38
C SER A 15 -3.86 -12.84 -16.91
N ILE A 16 -4.43 -13.43 -15.86
CA ILE A 16 -4.02 -14.78 -15.40
C ILE A 16 -4.20 -15.79 -16.52
N GLU A 17 -5.26 -15.65 -17.33
CA GLU A 17 -5.55 -16.48 -18.48
C GLU A 17 -4.48 -16.35 -19.57
N ASP A 18 -3.98 -15.13 -19.82
CA ASP A 18 -2.92 -14.91 -20.81
C ASP A 18 -1.61 -15.54 -20.36
N TYR A 19 -1.26 -15.43 -19.06
CA TYR A 19 -0.13 -16.13 -18.48
C TYR A 19 -0.30 -17.66 -18.61
N GLY A 20 -1.45 -18.18 -18.22
CA GLY A 20 -1.74 -19.62 -18.30
C GLY A 20 -1.64 -20.16 -19.71
N LYS A 21 -2.21 -19.45 -20.70
CA LYS A 21 -2.11 -19.82 -22.11
C LYS A 21 -0.67 -19.77 -22.63
N ALA A 22 0.04 -18.70 -22.37
CA ALA A 22 1.41 -18.52 -22.85
C ALA A 22 2.34 -19.60 -22.29
N LEU A 23 2.31 -19.87 -21.01
CA LEU A 23 3.13 -20.90 -20.35
C LEU A 23 2.68 -22.30 -20.75
N GLY A 24 1.39 -22.58 -20.74
CA GLY A 24 0.83 -23.90 -21.10
C GLY A 24 1.19 -24.31 -22.52
N ILE A 25 1.07 -23.40 -23.49
CA ILE A 25 1.42 -23.68 -24.88
C ILE A 25 2.91 -24.03 -25.02
N GLN A 26 3.80 -23.33 -24.35
CA GLN A 26 5.23 -23.62 -24.43
C GLN A 26 5.59 -24.94 -23.74
N MET A 27 4.99 -25.22 -22.59
CA MET A 27 5.18 -26.49 -21.88
C MET A 27 4.73 -27.70 -22.71
N GLN A 28 3.55 -27.62 -23.34
CA GLN A 28 3.04 -28.68 -24.20
C GLN A 28 3.92 -28.95 -25.42
N LYS A 29 4.59 -27.92 -25.96
CA LYS A 29 5.56 -28.09 -27.05
C LYS A 29 6.82 -28.83 -26.61
N ILE A 30 7.24 -28.65 -25.34
CA ILE A 30 8.41 -29.31 -24.78
C ILE A 30 8.10 -30.77 -24.44
N ASN A 31 7.05 -30.99 -23.68
CA ASN A 31 6.58 -32.31 -23.29
C ASN A 31 5.10 -32.22 -22.83
N PRO A 32 4.16 -32.87 -23.56
CA PRO A 32 2.74 -32.86 -23.20
C PRO A 32 2.42 -33.46 -21.83
N GLU A 33 3.26 -34.35 -21.32
CA GLU A 33 3.07 -35.02 -20.03
C GLU A 33 3.67 -34.21 -18.85
N MET A 34 4.31 -33.08 -19.13
CA MET A 34 4.94 -32.26 -18.08
C MET A 34 3.89 -31.51 -17.28
N LYS A 35 4.02 -31.58 -15.94
CA LYS A 35 3.20 -30.81 -15.02
C LYS A 35 3.86 -29.47 -14.72
N LEU A 36 3.15 -28.37 -14.97
CA LEU A 36 3.58 -27.03 -14.60
C LEU A 36 3.14 -26.73 -13.18
N ILE A 37 4.08 -26.37 -12.32
CA ILE A 37 3.84 -25.80 -10.99
C ILE A 37 4.37 -24.38 -11.02
N ILE A 38 3.56 -23.43 -10.61
CA ILE A 38 3.93 -22.01 -10.50
C ILE A 38 3.75 -21.54 -9.07
N GLU A 39 4.59 -20.61 -8.64
CA GLU A 39 4.49 -19.92 -7.35
C GLU A 39 4.20 -18.43 -7.64
N PRO A 40 2.94 -18.06 -7.91
CA PRO A 40 2.61 -16.68 -8.22
C PRO A 40 2.78 -15.81 -6.97
N GLY A 41 3.51 -14.71 -7.11
CA GLY A 41 3.74 -13.76 -6.02
C GLY A 41 2.52 -12.89 -5.74
N ALA A 42 2.67 -11.57 -5.91
CA ALA A 42 1.63 -10.59 -5.58
C ALA A 42 0.33 -10.74 -6.39
N LEU A 43 0.39 -11.32 -7.58
CA LEU A 43 -0.72 -11.37 -8.54
C LEU A 43 -2.03 -11.93 -7.98
N LEU A 44 -1.96 -12.94 -7.10
CA LEU A 44 -3.16 -13.60 -6.58
C LEU A 44 -3.86 -12.83 -5.45
N VAL A 45 -3.12 -12.08 -4.66
CA VAL A 45 -3.63 -11.53 -3.40
C VAL A 45 -3.36 -10.04 -3.20
N ALA A 46 -2.68 -9.38 -4.14
CA ALA A 46 -2.35 -7.96 -4.00
C ALA A 46 -3.61 -7.12 -3.76
N ASN A 47 -4.65 -7.32 -4.55
CA ASN A 47 -5.91 -6.58 -4.48
C ASN A 47 -6.83 -6.97 -3.31
N ALA A 48 -6.43 -7.96 -2.50
CA ALA A 48 -7.23 -8.41 -1.36
C ALA A 48 -7.14 -7.46 -0.15
N MET A 49 -6.17 -6.54 -0.11
CA MET A 49 -6.00 -5.62 1.01
C MET A 49 -5.71 -4.21 0.54
N SER A 50 -6.27 -3.26 1.28
CA SER A 50 -5.95 -1.84 1.21
C SER A 50 -5.53 -1.33 2.59
N PHE A 51 -4.75 -0.26 2.63
CA PHE A 51 -4.32 0.40 3.86
C PHE A 51 -4.82 1.84 3.88
N ALA A 52 -5.51 2.21 4.93
CA ALA A 52 -6.02 3.57 5.14
C ALA A 52 -5.17 4.30 6.18
N CYS A 53 -4.72 5.49 5.86
CA CYS A 53 -4.12 6.40 6.84
C CYS A 53 -4.70 7.81 6.68
N LYS A 54 -4.60 8.60 7.74
CA LYS A 54 -5.14 9.96 7.78
C LYS A 54 -4.03 10.99 7.61
N VAL A 55 -4.33 12.08 6.91
CA VAL A 55 -3.48 13.28 6.89
C VAL A 55 -3.54 13.94 8.26
N ALA A 56 -2.46 13.89 9.01
CA ALA A 56 -2.36 14.44 10.36
C ALA A 56 -1.94 15.91 10.36
N ALA A 57 -1.07 16.31 9.43
CA ALA A 57 -0.58 17.69 9.32
C ALA A 57 -0.13 18.01 7.90
N ILE A 58 -0.25 19.28 7.53
CA ILE A 58 0.34 19.86 6.32
C ILE A 58 1.21 21.02 6.77
N LYS A 59 2.50 20.99 6.44
CA LYS A 59 3.50 21.97 6.87
C LYS A 59 4.19 22.59 5.66
N LYS A 60 4.54 23.86 5.77
CA LYS A 60 5.45 24.49 4.83
C LYS A 60 6.90 24.13 5.21
N ASN A 61 7.66 23.66 4.23
CA ASN A 61 9.08 23.37 4.37
C ASN A 61 9.85 24.12 3.27
N GLY A 62 10.21 25.37 3.54
CA GLY A 62 10.82 26.24 2.53
C GLY A 62 9.90 26.46 1.32
N PRO A 63 10.36 26.16 0.10
CA PRO A 63 9.58 26.29 -1.11
C PRO A 63 8.57 25.15 -1.32
N THR A 64 8.67 24.05 -0.55
CA THR A 64 7.84 22.86 -0.68
C THR A 64 6.86 22.74 0.48
N ASN A 65 5.75 22.07 0.24
CA ASN A 65 4.84 21.64 1.29
C ASN A 65 5.12 20.17 1.62
N LEU A 66 4.99 19.84 2.89
CA LEU A 66 5.16 18.50 3.43
C LEU A 66 3.87 18.07 4.14
N THR A 67 3.37 16.92 3.79
CA THR A 67 2.26 16.28 4.50
C THR A 67 2.78 15.19 5.41
N ILE A 68 2.23 15.10 6.61
CA ILE A 68 2.50 14.01 7.57
C ILE A 68 1.22 13.19 7.73
N CYS A 69 1.33 11.89 7.52
CA CYS A 69 0.23 10.94 7.66
C CYS A 69 0.37 10.08 8.92
N THR A 70 -0.73 9.49 9.36
CA THR A 70 -0.75 8.49 10.46
C THR A 70 -0.26 7.11 10.02
N GLY A 71 0.06 6.92 8.74
CA GLY A 71 0.69 5.73 8.18
C GLY A 71 2.15 5.97 7.87
N SER A 72 2.85 4.91 7.46
CA SER A 72 4.25 4.93 7.08
C SER A 72 4.45 4.12 5.80
N LYS A 73 5.51 4.39 5.05
CA LYS A 73 5.87 3.54 3.91
C LYS A 73 6.09 2.09 4.32
N TYR A 74 6.49 1.85 5.57
CA TYR A 74 6.66 0.50 6.11
C TYR A 74 5.35 -0.25 6.29
N ASN A 75 4.21 0.46 6.32
CA ASN A 75 2.89 -0.14 6.33
C ASN A 75 2.42 -0.56 4.95
N ILE A 76 2.94 0.03 3.88
CA ILE A 76 2.45 -0.19 2.51
C ILE A 76 3.47 -0.86 1.59
N LYS A 77 4.77 -0.70 1.83
CA LYS A 77 5.81 -1.35 1.02
C LYS A 77 7.11 -1.56 1.80
N PRO A 78 7.11 -2.46 2.78
CA PRO A 78 8.28 -2.65 3.66
C PRO A 78 9.52 -3.19 2.92
N THR A 79 9.34 -3.82 1.78
CA THR A 79 10.43 -4.46 1.01
C THR A 79 10.67 -3.86 -0.37
N LEU A 80 9.77 -3.04 -0.87
CA LEU A 80 9.88 -2.49 -2.23
C LEU A 80 10.53 -1.11 -2.21
N HIS A 81 11.59 -0.96 -2.98
CA HIS A 81 12.22 0.32 -3.24
C HIS A 81 11.49 1.06 -4.37
N ALA A 82 11.31 2.33 -4.22
CA ALA A 82 11.04 3.32 -5.27
C ALA A 82 9.72 3.25 -6.06
N LYS A 83 8.83 2.29 -5.87
CA LYS A 83 7.52 2.34 -6.52
C LYS A 83 6.51 3.08 -5.66
N GLN A 84 5.86 4.08 -6.23
CA GLN A 84 4.71 4.72 -5.61
C GLN A 84 3.52 3.77 -5.69
N MET A 85 2.80 3.61 -4.57
CA MET A 85 1.57 2.82 -4.54
C MET A 85 0.40 3.69 -4.97
N PRO A 86 -0.54 3.16 -5.76
CA PRO A 86 -1.75 3.89 -6.09
C PRO A 86 -2.56 4.16 -4.81
N PHE A 87 -3.15 5.33 -4.75
CA PHE A 87 -4.03 5.67 -3.63
C PHE A 87 -5.22 6.50 -4.08
N THR A 88 -6.28 6.41 -3.30
CA THR A 88 -7.48 7.24 -3.44
C THR A 88 -7.59 8.18 -2.24
N ARG A 89 -7.81 9.47 -2.49
CA ARG A 89 -8.16 10.42 -1.45
C ARG A 89 -9.64 10.30 -1.11
N ILE A 90 -9.95 10.21 0.16
CA ILE A 90 -11.30 10.22 0.71
C ILE A 90 -11.38 11.40 1.67
N GLY A 91 -12.17 12.40 1.34
CA GLY A 91 -12.34 13.63 2.10
C GLY A 91 -13.36 14.53 1.43
N GLU A 92 -13.73 15.60 2.12
CA GLU A 92 -14.62 16.62 1.57
C GLU A 92 -13.98 17.39 0.42
N GLU A 93 -14.78 18.07 -0.40
CA GLU A 93 -14.26 19.01 -1.37
C GLU A 93 -13.54 20.15 -0.65
N VAL A 94 -12.31 20.44 -1.09
CA VAL A 94 -11.49 21.51 -0.52
C VAL A 94 -10.95 22.40 -1.64
N GLU A 95 -10.90 23.70 -1.37
CA GLU A 95 -10.33 24.68 -2.30
C GLU A 95 -8.80 24.58 -2.39
N SER A 96 -8.16 24.03 -1.32
CA SER A 96 -6.69 23.94 -1.28
C SER A 96 -6.17 22.96 -2.30
N GLN A 97 -5.55 23.49 -3.32
CA GLN A 97 -4.84 22.73 -4.34
C GLN A 97 -3.34 22.82 -4.09
N PHE A 98 -2.71 21.67 -4.05
CA PHE A 98 -1.26 21.60 -3.95
C PHE A 98 -0.66 21.26 -5.31
N ASN A 99 0.52 21.80 -5.55
CA ASN A 99 1.35 21.46 -6.68
C ASN A 99 2.68 20.93 -6.14
N ASN A 100 2.92 19.63 -6.37
CA ASN A 100 4.15 18.97 -5.95
C ASN A 100 4.36 18.94 -4.42
N ILE A 101 3.36 18.44 -3.67
CA ILE A 101 3.49 18.19 -2.23
C ILE A 101 4.01 16.77 -1.97
N GLN A 102 4.97 16.63 -1.07
CA GLN A 102 5.43 15.34 -0.58
C GLN A 102 4.49 14.81 0.51
N ILE A 103 4.12 13.54 0.44
CA ILE A 103 3.32 12.85 1.45
C ILE A 103 4.23 11.89 2.22
N SER A 104 4.50 12.21 3.47
CA SER A 104 5.39 11.47 4.35
C SER A 104 4.64 10.73 5.45
N GLY A 105 5.28 9.70 5.98
CA GLY A 105 4.79 8.96 7.13
C GLY A 105 5.07 9.68 8.46
N TYR A 106 4.76 8.99 9.55
CA TYR A 106 4.90 9.51 10.92
C TYR A 106 6.27 9.24 11.54
N THR A 107 7.12 8.46 10.90
CA THR A 107 8.40 8.09 11.50
C THR A 107 9.43 9.18 11.38
N CYS A 108 10.48 9.12 12.21
CA CYS A 108 11.62 10.04 12.15
C CYS A 108 12.62 9.72 11.02
N LYS A 109 12.35 8.71 10.21
CA LYS A 109 13.23 8.34 9.09
C LYS A 109 12.99 9.25 7.90
N GLU A 110 14.06 9.85 7.38
CA GLU A 110 14.01 10.76 6.24
C GLU A 110 13.43 10.11 4.97
N ASP A 111 13.58 8.79 4.84
CA ASP A 111 13.08 8.01 3.72
C ASP A 111 11.65 7.48 3.92
N ASP A 112 10.95 7.88 4.99
CA ASP A 112 9.54 7.51 5.21
C ASP A 112 8.60 8.36 4.35
N ILE A 113 8.73 8.18 3.05
CA ILE A 113 7.95 8.88 2.04
C ILE A 113 6.96 7.91 1.42
N LEU A 114 5.68 8.20 1.59
CA LEU A 114 4.58 7.45 0.99
C LEU A 114 4.43 7.79 -0.49
N ILE A 115 4.44 9.08 -0.81
CA ILE A 115 4.32 9.63 -2.16
C ILE A 115 5.33 10.79 -2.30
N ASP A 116 6.21 10.70 -3.28
CA ASP A 116 7.26 11.69 -3.48
C ASP A 116 6.70 13.03 -3.96
N SER A 117 5.67 12.98 -4.80
CA SER A 117 5.05 14.16 -5.39
C SER A 117 3.57 13.92 -5.65
N TYR A 118 2.73 14.74 -5.08
CA TYR A 118 1.30 14.75 -5.31
C TYR A 118 0.85 16.15 -5.73
N SER A 119 0.02 16.22 -6.75
CA SER A 119 -0.65 17.44 -7.17
C SER A 119 -2.16 17.21 -7.14
N GLY A 120 -2.87 18.06 -6.41
CA GLY A 120 -4.31 17.96 -6.24
C GLY A 120 -4.81 18.49 -4.91
N PRO A 121 -6.10 18.31 -4.63
CA PRO A 121 -6.70 18.72 -3.38
C PRO A 121 -6.21 17.84 -2.22
N LEU A 122 -5.90 18.46 -1.08
CA LEU A 122 -5.51 17.76 0.14
C LEU A 122 -5.79 18.63 1.37
N ALA A 123 -6.33 18.02 2.42
CA ALA A 123 -6.59 18.67 3.70
C ALA A 123 -6.21 17.79 4.87
N VAL A 124 -5.96 18.43 6.02
CA VAL A 124 -5.81 17.71 7.30
C VAL A 124 -7.14 17.01 7.62
N GLY A 125 -7.06 15.75 7.98
CA GLY A 125 -8.23 14.90 8.22
C GLY A 125 -8.61 14.00 7.04
N ASP A 126 -8.14 14.28 5.82
CA ASP A 126 -8.35 13.39 4.67
C ASP A 126 -7.80 11.99 4.94
N VAL A 127 -8.48 11.00 4.41
CA VAL A 127 -8.00 9.62 4.42
C VAL A 127 -7.38 9.29 3.07
N LEU A 128 -6.18 8.74 3.09
CA LEU A 128 -5.49 8.18 1.94
C LEU A 128 -5.64 6.67 1.98
N LEU A 129 -6.34 6.10 1.02
CA LEU A 129 -6.54 4.67 0.87
C LEU A 129 -5.56 4.14 -0.19
N PHE A 130 -4.57 3.38 0.25
CA PHE A 130 -3.59 2.71 -0.61
C PHE A 130 -4.07 1.31 -0.94
N ASP A 131 -4.04 0.94 -2.21
CA ASP A 131 -4.54 -0.34 -2.71
C ASP A 131 -3.41 -1.33 -3.05
N ASN A 132 -3.78 -2.57 -3.35
CA ASN A 132 -2.88 -3.65 -3.78
C ASN A 132 -1.83 -4.05 -2.72
N LEU A 133 -2.24 -4.16 -1.47
CA LEU A 133 -1.36 -4.43 -0.33
C LEU A 133 -1.53 -5.84 0.27
N GLY A 134 -2.23 -6.75 -0.42
CA GLY A 134 -2.49 -8.10 0.08
C GLY A 134 -1.28 -9.04 0.08
N ALA A 135 -0.17 -8.65 -0.58
CA ALA A 135 1.01 -9.50 -0.67
C ALA A 135 2.25 -8.80 -0.10
N TYR A 136 3.03 -9.52 0.69
CA TYR A 136 4.35 -9.10 1.19
C TYR A 136 4.37 -7.81 2.02
N VAL A 137 3.23 -7.37 2.54
CA VAL A 137 3.13 -6.15 3.36
C VAL A 137 3.09 -6.52 4.83
N THR A 138 2.03 -7.18 5.29
CA THR A 138 1.84 -7.48 6.71
C THR A 138 2.89 -8.41 7.29
N VAL A 139 3.44 -9.32 6.48
CA VAL A 139 4.46 -10.30 6.91
C VAL A 139 5.87 -9.72 6.95
N PHE A 140 6.13 -8.65 6.21
CA PHE A 140 7.45 -8.01 6.18
C PHE A 140 7.50 -6.66 6.92
N LYS A 141 6.36 -6.20 7.41
CA LYS A 141 6.29 -4.95 8.17
C LYS A 141 7.10 -5.05 9.46
N PRO A 142 8.10 -4.19 9.67
CA PRO A 142 8.83 -4.14 10.93
C PRO A 142 7.95 -3.52 12.03
N PRO A 143 8.08 -3.96 13.28
CA PRO A 143 7.49 -3.30 14.44
C PRO A 143 8.34 -2.05 14.79
N PHE A 144 8.25 -0.99 14.00
CA PHE A 144 9.06 0.22 14.19
C PHE A 144 8.19 1.38 14.70
N ILE A 145 8.51 1.88 15.89
CA ILE A 145 7.86 2.98 16.64
C ILE A 145 6.45 2.62 17.11
N GLU A 146 5.58 2.17 16.23
CA GLU A 146 4.18 1.89 16.52
C GLU A 146 3.88 0.39 16.46
N PRO A 147 3.04 -0.11 17.38
CA PRO A 147 2.48 -1.46 17.28
C PRO A 147 1.73 -1.67 15.96
N ASP A 148 1.47 -2.92 15.62
CA ASP A 148 0.72 -3.25 14.42
C ASP A 148 -0.71 -2.72 14.46
N PHE A 149 -1.17 -2.18 13.33
CA PHE A 149 -2.51 -1.68 13.14
C PHE A 149 -3.57 -2.80 13.15
N ALA A 150 -4.83 -2.44 13.40
CA ALA A 150 -5.96 -3.34 13.28
C ALA A 150 -6.21 -3.72 11.81
N ILE A 151 -6.74 -4.95 11.60
CA ILE A 151 -7.17 -5.42 10.28
C ILE A 151 -8.66 -5.73 10.36
N TYR A 152 -9.40 -5.26 9.37
CA TYR A 152 -10.83 -5.49 9.22
C TYR A 152 -11.11 -6.16 7.88
N SER A 153 -12.05 -7.08 7.88
CA SER A 153 -12.70 -7.56 6.66
C SER A 153 -13.86 -6.65 6.31
N ALA A 154 -13.92 -6.17 5.08
CA ALA A 154 -15.03 -5.38 4.56
C ALA A 154 -15.87 -6.26 3.63
N HIS A 155 -17.15 -6.47 3.96
CA HIS A 155 -18.08 -7.23 3.15
C HIS A 155 -19.47 -6.61 3.20
N GLN A 156 -20.04 -6.30 2.04
CA GLN A 156 -21.39 -5.72 1.90
C GLN A 156 -21.65 -4.52 2.84
N GLY A 157 -20.67 -3.61 2.93
CA GLY A 157 -20.77 -2.42 3.77
C GLY A 157 -20.53 -2.64 5.28
N ASN A 158 -20.28 -3.86 5.71
CA ASN A 158 -19.97 -4.20 7.09
C ASN A 158 -18.47 -4.40 7.28
N LEU A 159 -17.96 -3.95 8.45
CA LEU A 159 -16.58 -4.18 8.88
C LEU A 159 -16.55 -5.19 10.02
N THR A 160 -15.79 -6.27 9.84
CA THR A 160 -15.57 -7.27 10.88
C THR A 160 -14.10 -7.29 11.26
N SER A 161 -13.79 -7.21 12.55
CA SER A 161 -12.40 -7.26 13.02
C SER A 161 -11.81 -8.65 12.76
N VAL A 162 -10.69 -8.67 12.03
CA VAL A 162 -9.87 -9.86 11.77
C VAL A 162 -8.70 -9.89 12.72
N ARG A 163 -8.09 -8.74 12.98
CA ARG A 163 -7.00 -8.57 13.94
C ARG A 163 -7.19 -7.23 14.65
N ARG A 164 -7.18 -7.24 16.00
CA ARG A 164 -7.16 -5.99 16.77
C ARG A 164 -5.81 -5.28 16.60
N GLN A 165 -5.74 -4.02 16.89
CA GLN A 165 -4.48 -3.31 17.02
C GLN A 165 -3.62 -3.98 18.11
N GLN A 166 -2.33 -4.13 17.84
CA GLN A 166 -1.39 -4.58 18.86
C GLN A 166 -1.19 -3.50 19.94
N THR A 167 -0.90 -3.96 21.12
CA THR A 167 -0.49 -3.15 22.27
C THR A 167 1.00 -3.30 22.51
N LEU A 168 1.57 -2.46 23.35
CA LEU A 168 2.96 -2.61 23.80
C LEU A 168 3.19 -3.98 24.45
N SER A 169 2.23 -4.48 25.24
CA SER A 169 2.31 -5.79 25.84
C SER A 169 2.43 -6.93 24.83
N ASP A 170 1.78 -6.82 23.67
CA ASP A 170 1.92 -7.82 22.59
C ASP A 170 3.35 -7.85 22.03
N ILE A 171 4.00 -6.70 21.94
CA ILE A 171 5.39 -6.59 21.47
C ILE A 171 6.36 -7.16 22.49
N LEU A 172 6.10 -6.94 23.77
CA LEU A 172 6.97 -7.35 24.89
C LEU A 172 6.76 -8.79 25.35
N MET A 173 5.79 -9.51 24.81
CA MET A 173 5.40 -10.87 25.24
C MET A 173 6.53 -11.92 25.17
N GLY A 174 7.60 -11.65 24.45
CA GLY A 174 8.76 -12.54 24.32
C GLY A 174 9.94 -12.17 25.23
N PHE A 175 9.77 -11.17 26.07
CA PHE A 175 10.82 -10.71 26.98
C PHE A 175 10.47 -11.09 28.43
N ASP A 176 11.44 -11.65 29.14
CA ASP A 176 11.37 -11.85 30.59
C ASP A 176 11.55 -10.49 31.28
N CYS A 177 10.46 -9.96 31.87
CA CYS A 177 10.43 -8.68 32.58
C CYS A 177 10.28 -8.90 34.09
#